data_62ada1237e6676f7704ac59e398294fc
#
_entry.id   62ada1237e6676f7704ac59e398294fc
#
_cell.length_a   1.000
_cell.length_b   1.000
_cell.length_c   1.000
_cell.angle_alpha   90.00
_cell.angle_beta   90.00
_cell.angle_gamma   90.00
#
_symmetry.space_group_name_H-M   'P 1'
#
loop_
_entity.id
_entity.type
_entity.pdbx_description
1 polymer ?
#
loop_
_entity_poly.entity_id
_entity_poly.type
_entity_poly.pdbx_seq_one_letter_code
_entity_poly.pdbx_strand_id
1 'polypeptide(L)'
;MRNAWKIASWEVLRNLTNKQFIFGLIITPLIMALFIVVPVFLERMNQPSEITYYVVDELGAADTLKELLPTHVVLVEAEPGSDLRELVLSKKGAGYFLLQESFVTTGQLELFYNDSNSQAVSPLRQALTALLQQLRLAGSGVSPEELA
;
A
#
# COMPACT_ATOMS: atom_id res chain seq x y z
N MET A 1 31.10 -54.26 14.05
CA MET A 1 30.55 -53.14 13.23
C MET A 1 29.55 -53.61 12.14
N ARG A 2 29.73 -54.78 11.52
CA ARG A 2 28.87 -55.30 10.41
C ARG A 2 27.42 -55.60 10.82
N ASN A 3 27.16 -55.90 12.10
CA ASN A 3 25.82 -56.21 12.61
C ASN A 3 25.02 -54.94 12.97
N ALA A 4 25.67 -53.86 13.39
CA ALA A 4 25.01 -52.57 13.67
C ALA A 4 24.43 -51.96 12.40
N TRP A 5 25.16 -52.05 11.28
CA TRP A 5 24.68 -51.56 10.00
C TRP A 5 23.45 -52.33 9.46
N LYS A 6 23.42 -53.64 9.69
CA LYS A 6 22.25 -54.44 9.31
C LYS A 6 21.02 -54.14 10.12
N ILE A 7 21.19 -53.88 11.43
CA ILE A 7 20.08 -53.49 12.32
C ILE A 7 19.57 -52.08 11.91
N ALA A 8 20.47 -51.13 11.70
CA ALA A 8 20.10 -49.79 11.27
C ALA A 8 19.36 -49.76 9.92
N SER A 9 19.86 -50.54 8.92
CA SER A 9 19.18 -50.62 7.62
C SER A 9 17.80 -51.25 7.71
N TRP A 10 17.63 -52.28 8.57
CA TRP A 10 16.33 -52.92 8.79
C TRP A 10 15.35 -51.99 9.49
N GLU A 11 15.80 -51.19 10.45
CA GLU A 11 15.01 -50.20 11.17
C GLU A 11 14.55 -49.06 10.25
N VAL A 12 15.45 -48.58 9.39
CA VAL A 12 15.13 -47.58 8.36
C VAL A 12 14.09 -48.14 7.37
N LEU A 13 14.28 -49.38 6.87
CA LEU A 13 13.32 -49.97 5.94
C LEU A 13 11.94 -50.15 6.59
N ARG A 14 11.90 -50.59 7.85
CA ARG A 14 10.65 -50.75 8.60
C ARG A 14 9.90 -49.40 8.78
N ASN A 15 10.64 -48.34 9.04
CA ASN A 15 10.04 -47.00 9.16
C ASN A 15 9.58 -46.48 7.79
N LEU A 16 10.34 -46.71 6.73
CA LEU A 16 9.94 -46.35 5.35
C LEU A 16 8.73 -47.14 4.83
N THR A 17 8.42 -48.31 5.39
CA THR A 17 7.20 -49.06 5.06
C THR A 17 6.00 -48.67 5.93
N ASN A 18 6.23 -47.87 6.99
CA ASN A 18 5.16 -47.37 7.84
C ASN A 18 4.43 -46.21 7.15
N LYS A 19 3.16 -46.43 6.82
CA LYS A 19 2.32 -45.41 6.15
C LYS A 19 2.25 -44.10 6.94
N GLN A 20 2.24 -44.15 8.25
CA GLN A 20 2.19 -42.94 9.11
C GLN A 20 3.50 -42.14 9.02
N PHE A 21 4.65 -42.83 8.94
CA PHE A 21 5.94 -42.17 8.79
C PHE A 21 6.07 -41.48 7.42
N ILE A 22 5.69 -42.16 6.33
CA ILE A 22 5.70 -41.60 4.98
C ILE A 22 4.76 -40.42 4.90
N PHE A 23 3.57 -40.52 5.49
CA PHE A 23 2.59 -39.48 5.52
C PHE A 23 3.14 -38.22 6.25
N GLY A 24 3.77 -38.41 7.43
CA GLY A 24 4.41 -37.32 8.15
C GLY A 24 5.58 -36.69 7.37
N LEU A 25 6.39 -37.51 6.70
CA LEU A 25 7.52 -37.04 5.90
C LEU A 25 7.09 -36.18 4.72
N ILE A 26 5.94 -36.47 4.11
CA ILE A 26 5.40 -35.69 2.97
C ILE A 26 4.59 -34.49 3.45
N ILE A 27 3.79 -34.67 4.50
CA ILE A 27 2.92 -33.60 5.00
C ILE A 27 3.70 -32.44 5.61
N THR A 28 4.79 -32.73 6.32
CA THR A 28 5.57 -31.68 6.97
C THR A 28 6.09 -30.63 5.99
N PRO A 29 6.82 -30.98 4.91
CA PRO A 29 7.26 -30.00 3.92
C PRO A 29 6.09 -29.35 3.16
N LEU A 30 5.00 -30.08 2.95
CA LEU A 30 3.80 -29.55 2.30
C LEU A 30 3.16 -28.43 3.15
N ILE A 31 3.03 -28.65 4.45
CA ILE A 31 2.52 -27.66 5.39
C ILE A 31 3.46 -26.45 5.44
N MET A 32 4.78 -26.65 5.51
CA MET A 32 5.75 -25.55 5.47
C MET A 32 5.63 -24.73 4.18
N ALA A 33 5.50 -25.40 3.04
CA ALA A 33 5.29 -24.72 1.76
C ALA A 33 3.98 -23.91 1.76
N LEU A 34 2.92 -24.45 2.33
CA LEU A 34 1.63 -23.76 2.45
C LEU A 34 1.74 -22.50 3.29
N PHE A 35 2.45 -22.55 4.43
CA PHE A 35 2.69 -21.37 5.28
C PHE A 35 3.50 -20.28 4.59
N ILE A 36 4.30 -20.59 3.60
CA ILE A 36 5.06 -19.62 2.80
C ILE A 36 4.21 -19.09 1.64
N VAL A 37 3.55 -20.01 0.91
CA VAL A 37 2.84 -19.67 -0.33
C VAL A 37 1.55 -18.90 -0.06
N VAL A 38 0.79 -19.27 0.99
CA VAL A 38 -0.51 -18.65 1.28
C VAL A 38 -0.38 -17.17 1.59
N PRO A 39 0.50 -16.69 2.47
CA PRO A 39 0.68 -15.26 2.71
C PRO A 39 1.08 -14.48 1.45
N VAL A 40 2.03 -15.01 0.67
CA VAL A 40 2.47 -14.37 -0.59
C VAL A 40 1.33 -14.30 -1.61
N PHE A 41 0.51 -15.33 -1.69
CA PHE A 41 -0.65 -15.33 -2.58
C PHE A 41 -1.73 -14.34 -2.13
N LEU A 42 -2.01 -14.28 -0.82
CA LEU A 42 -2.94 -13.30 -0.24
C LEU A 42 -2.46 -11.86 -0.42
N GLU A 43 -1.16 -11.62 -0.28
CA GLU A 43 -0.57 -10.30 -0.52
C GLU A 43 -0.72 -9.87 -1.98
N ARG A 44 -0.55 -10.79 -2.93
CA ARG A 44 -0.79 -10.51 -4.36
C ARG A 44 -2.25 -10.26 -4.68
N MET A 45 -3.17 -10.94 -4.00
CA MET A 45 -4.61 -10.69 -4.16
C MET A 45 -5.06 -9.38 -3.50
N ASN A 46 -4.37 -8.96 -2.45
CA ASN A 46 -4.61 -7.72 -1.72
C ASN A 46 -3.77 -6.54 -2.23
N GLN A 47 -3.18 -6.64 -3.43
CA GLN A 47 -2.56 -5.46 -4.02
C GLN A 47 -3.62 -4.36 -4.09
N PRO A 48 -3.37 -3.20 -3.48
CA PRO A 48 -4.34 -2.12 -3.47
C PRO A 48 -4.65 -1.77 -4.92
N SER A 49 -5.93 -1.84 -5.25
CA SER A 49 -6.43 -1.34 -6.54
C SER A 49 -5.94 0.10 -6.69
N GLU A 50 -5.52 0.46 -7.88
CA GLU A 50 -5.14 1.83 -8.19
C GLU A 50 -6.25 2.78 -7.75
N ILE A 51 -5.90 3.73 -6.90
CA ILE A 51 -6.84 4.63 -6.26
C ILE A 51 -6.68 6.01 -6.88
N THR A 52 -7.67 6.45 -7.62
CA THR A 52 -7.64 7.73 -8.34
C THR A 52 -8.34 8.81 -7.53
N TYR A 53 -7.63 9.88 -7.23
CA TYR A 53 -8.19 11.12 -6.70
C TYR A 53 -8.16 12.22 -7.76
N TYR A 54 -9.21 13.04 -7.78
CA TYR A 54 -9.28 14.23 -8.62
C TYR A 54 -8.93 15.46 -7.80
N VAL A 55 -8.10 16.33 -8.35
CA VAL A 55 -7.71 17.58 -7.70
C VAL A 55 -7.91 18.76 -8.64
N VAL A 56 -8.47 19.83 -8.13
CA VAL A 56 -8.34 21.16 -8.75
C VAL A 56 -7.22 21.87 -8.00
N ASP A 57 -6.14 22.15 -8.72
CA ASP A 57 -4.94 22.75 -8.17
C ASP A 57 -4.85 24.24 -8.57
N GLU A 58 -5.11 25.11 -7.61
CA GLU A 58 -4.96 26.56 -7.74
C GLU A 58 -3.59 27.04 -7.22
N LEU A 59 -2.82 26.13 -6.56
CA LEU A 59 -1.52 26.45 -5.96
C LEU A 59 -0.34 26.09 -6.87
N GLY A 60 -0.54 25.26 -7.90
CA GLY A 60 0.54 24.69 -8.70
C GLY A 60 1.39 23.67 -7.94
N ALA A 61 0.80 23.00 -6.94
CA ALA A 61 1.49 22.07 -6.05
C ALA A 61 1.15 20.60 -6.31
N ALA A 62 0.33 20.33 -7.33
CA ALA A 62 -0.12 18.96 -7.65
C ALA A 62 1.04 18.02 -7.99
N ASP A 63 2.05 18.50 -8.71
CA ASP A 63 3.21 17.68 -9.08
C ASP A 63 4.05 17.30 -7.85
N THR A 64 4.28 18.24 -6.93
CA THR A 64 4.94 17.95 -5.66
C THR A 64 4.14 16.96 -4.83
N LEU A 65 2.80 17.09 -4.83
CA LEU A 65 1.94 16.13 -4.13
C LEU A 65 2.02 14.73 -4.76
N LYS A 66 2.09 14.62 -6.09
CA LYS A 66 2.27 13.33 -6.79
C LYS A 66 3.53 12.61 -6.35
N GLU A 67 4.64 13.34 -6.15
CA GLU A 67 5.90 12.77 -5.68
C GLU A 67 5.83 12.23 -4.23
N LEU A 68 4.97 12.81 -3.41
CA LEU A 68 4.77 12.41 -2.01
C LEU A 68 3.78 11.24 -1.85
N LEU A 69 3.03 10.91 -2.89
CA LEU A 69 2.04 9.84 -2.86
C LEU A 69 2.66 8.47 -3.15
N PRO A 70 2.17 7.41 -2.53
CA PRO A 70 2.59 6.05 -2.89
C PRO A 70 2.11 5.68 -4.29
N THR A 71 2.81 4.78 -4.95
CA THR A 71 2.61 4.39 -6.36
C THR A 71 1.22 3.87 -6.73
N HIS A 72 0.46 3.40 -5.74
CA HIS A 72 -0.91 2.93 -5.96
C HIS A 72 -1.97 4.04 -5.86
N VAL A 73 -1.58 5.27 -5.51
CA VAL A 73 -2.47 6.43 -5.46
C VAL A 73 -2.15 7.35 -6.63
N VAL A 74 -3.10 7.50 -7.52
CA VAL A 74 -2.99 8.34 -8.71
C VAL A 74 -3.75 9.64 -8.49
N LEU A 75 -3.08 10.74 -8.77
CA LEU A 75 -3.66 12.07 -8.72
C LEU A 75 -3.91 12.56 -10.15
N VAL A 76 -5.15 12.88 -10.45
CA VAL A 76 -5.58 13.42 -11.75
C VAL A 76 -6.04 14.85 -11.56
N GLU A 77 -5.38 15.76 -12.27
CA GLU A 77 -5.80 17.14 -12.29
C GLU A 77 -7.08 17.32 -13.09
N ALA A 78 -8.02 18.04 -12.50
CA ALA A 78 -9.27 18.41 -13.14
C ALA A 78 -9.29 19.90 -13.48
N GLU A 79 -9.96 20.26 -14.56
CA GLU A 79 -10.09 21.66 -14.94
C GLU A 79 -10.91 22.46 -13.91
N PRO A 80 -10.53 23.70 -13.61
CA PRO A 80 -11.33 24.57 -12.75
C PRO A 80 -12.75 24.73 -13.29
N GLY A 81 -13.75 24.46 -12.45
CA GLY A 81 -15.17 24.54 -12.81
C GLY A 81 -15.77 23.25 -13.34
N SER A 82 -14.98 22.15 -13.46
CA SER A 82 -15.53 20.82 -13.77
C SER A 82 -16.38 20.30 -12.59
N ASP A 83 -17.42 19.52 -12.91
CA ASP A 83 -18.20 18.82 -11.87
C ASP A 83 -17.38 17.61 -11.36
N LEU A 84 -16.59 17.88 -10.30
CA LEU A 84 -15.74 16.88 -9.67
C LEU A 84 -16.52 15.69 -9.13
N ARG A 85 -17.77 15.94 -8.68
CA ARG A 85 -18.63 14.89 -8.17
C ARG A 85 -19.05 13.94 -9.29
N GLU A 86 -19.41 14.48 -10.44
CA GLU A 86 -19.74 13.68 -11.63
C GLU A 86 -18.49 12.91 -12.13
N LEU A 87 -17.31 13.51 -12.12
CA LEU A 87 -16.06 12.85 -12.48
C LEU A 87 -15.77 11.64 -11.58
N VAL A 88 -15.92 11.80 -10.27
CA VAL A 88 -15.70 10.69 -9.30
C VAL A 88 -16.72 9.58 -9.54
N LEU A 89 -17.99 9.91 -9.76
CA LEU A 89 -19.03 8.91 -9.97
C LEU A 89 -18.90 8.20 -11.32
N SER A 90 -18.63 8.94 -12.40
CA SER A 90 -18.56 8.37 -13.76
C SER A 90 -17.29 7.57 -14.00
N LYS A 91 -16.14 8.00 -13.45
CA LYS A 91 -14.84 7.37 -13.62
C LYS A 91 -14.40 6.47 -12.45
N LYS A 92 -15.33 6.22 -11.51
CA LYS A 92 -15.06 5.41 -10.30
C LYS A 92 -13.86 5.90 -9.48
N GLY A 93 -13.68 7.22 -9.40
CA GLY A 93 -12.66 7.84 -8.55
C GLY A 93 -12.93 7.56 -7.06
N ALA A 94 -11.87 7.57 -6.28
CA ALA A 94 -11.97 7.40 -4.83
C ALA A 94 -12.48 8.65 -4.12
N GLY A 95 -12.19 9.82 -4.68
CA GLY A 95 -12.60 11.10 -4.13
C GLY A 95 -12.04 12.29 -4.89
N TYR A 96 -12.31 13.48 -4.37
CA TYR A 96 -11.77 14.73 -4.92
C TYR A 96 -11.52 15.76 -3.83
N PHE A 97 -10.65 16.70 -4.11
CA PHE A 97 -10.35 17.84 -3.25
C PHE A 97 -9.83 19.04 -4.05
N LEU A 98 -9.82 20.19 -3.39
CA LEU A 98 -9.34 21.44 -3.96
C LEU A 98 -8.10 21.91 -3.19
N LEU A 99 -7.00 22.17 -3.93
CA LEU A 99 -5.79 22.79 -3.38
C LEU A 99 -5.87 24.29 -3.62
N GLN A 100 -6.23 25.05 -2.59
CA GLN A 100 -6.41 26.50 -2.62
C GLN A 100 -5.47 27.17 -1.62
N GLU A 101 -5.27 28.47 -1.75
CA GLU A 101 -4.43 29.27 -0.85
C GLU A 101 -4.86 29.16 0.63
N SER A 102 -6.14 28.95 0.88
CA SER A 102 -6.69 28.67 2.20
C SER A 102 -6.05 27.44 2.86
N PHE A 103 -5.64 26.44 2.09
CA PHE A 103 -4.95 25.26 2.61
C PHE A 103 -3.61 25.61 3.27
N VAL A 104 -2.82 26.48 2.66
CA VAL A 104 -1.52 26.91 3.21
C VAL A 104 -1.70 27.72 4.49
N THR A 105 -2.69 28.60 4.52
CA THR A 105 -2.94 29.51 5.65
C THR A 105 -3.57 28.79 6.83
N THR A 106 -4.66 28.06 6.61
CA THR A 106 -5.44 27.41 7.68
C THR A 106 -4.95 25.99 8.00
N GLY A 107 -4.32 25.32 7.07
CA GLY A 107 -4.00 23.87 7.16
C GLY A 107 -5.22 22.97 7.01
N GLN A 108 -6.36 23.50 6.58
CA GLN A 108 -7.60 22.75 6.40
C GLN A 108 -7.88 22.53 4.92
N LEU A 109 -8.32 21.33 4.59
CA LEU A 109 -8.69 20.94 3.24
C LEU A 109 -9.94 20.06 3.34
N GLU A 110 -10.93 20.36 2.50
CA GLU A 110 -12.11 19.53 2.37
C GLU A 110 -11.83 18.39 1.38
N LEU A 111 -11.88 17.16 1.88
CA LEU A 111 -11.74 15.96 1.08
C LEU A 111 -13.09 15.25 0.98
N PHE A 112 -13.61 15.16 -0.22
CA PHE A 112 -14.80 14.36 -0.52
C PHE A 112 -14.35 12.99 -1.05
N TYR A 113 -14.73 11.93 -0.36
CA TYR A 113 -14.34 10.56 -0.73
C TYR A 113 -15.52 9.59 -0.63
N ASN A 114 -15.41 8.48 -1.35
CA ASN A 114 -16.38 7.39 -1.27
C ASN A 114 -15.96 6.45 -0.13
N ASP A 115 -16.89 6.12 0.76
CA ASP A 115 -16.66 5.24 1.93
C ASP A 115 -16.02 3.90 1.58
N SER A 116 -16.21 3.41 0.37
CA SER A 116 -15.61 2.17 -0.11
C SER A 116 -14.07 2.18 -0.14
N ASN A 117 -13.45 3.37 -0.11
CA ASN A 117 -12.01 3.57 -0.25
C ASN A 117 -11.37 4.29 0.96
N SER A 118 -11.97 4.17 2.13
CA SER A 118 -11.48 4.84 3.36
C SER A 118 -10.02 4.54 3.72
N GLN A 119 -9.50 3.37 3.34
CA GLN A 119 -8.08 3.00 3.56
C GLN A 119 -7.10 3.88 2.78
N ALA A 120 -7.52 4.45 1.66
CA ALA A 120 -6.70 5.31 0.82
C ALA A 120 -6.59 6.74 1.35
N VAL A 121 -7.45 7.14 2.27
CA VAL A 121 -7.45 8.49 2.85
C VAL A 121 -6.22 8.73 3.72
N SER A 122 -5.71 7.70 4.40
CA SER A 122 -4.55 7.82 5.28
C SER A 122 -3.26 8.23 4.54
N PRO A 123 -2.86 7.56 3.44
CA PRO A 123 -1.69 7.96 2.65
C PRO A 123 -1.83 9.37 2.05
N LEU A 124 -3.02 9.71 1.54
CA LEU A 124 -3.28 11.04 1.00
C LEU A 124 -3.15 12.11 2.09
N ARG A 125 -3.68 11.87 3.29
CA ARG A 125 -3.56 12.80 4.42
C ARG A 125 -2.11 13.02 4.83
N GLN A 126 -1.29 11.96 4.85
CA GLN A 126 0.14 12.07 5.15
C GLN A 126 0.87 12.90 4.11
N ALA A 127 0.62 12.66 2.83
CA ALA A 127 1.21 13.42 1.73
C ALA A 127 0.79 14.90 1.78
N LEU A 128 -0.49 15.21 2.03
CA LEU A 128 -0.99 16.57 2.19
C LEU A 128 -0.36 17.29 3.40
N THR A 129 -0.13 16.58 4.50
CA THR A 129 0.55 17.15 5.67
C THR A 129 2.01 17.49 5.35
N ALA A 130 2.72 16.61 4.65
CA ALA A 130 4.09 16.84 4.21
C ALA A 130 4.16 18.03 3.22
N LEU A 131 3.25 18.07 2.24
CA LEU A 131 3.13 19.18 1.31
C LEU A 131 2.91 20.52 2.04
N LEU A 132 1.99 20.55 3.01
CA LEU A 132 1.72 21.76 3.81
C LEU A 132 2.98 22.24 4.54
N GLN A 133 3.75 21.33 5.12
CA GLN A 133 5.01 21.67 5.78
C GLN A 133 6.02 22.26 4.79
N GLN A 134 6.18 21.66 3.60
CA GLN A 134 7.07 22.17 2.56
C GLN A 134 6.65 23.56 2.08
N LEU A 135 5.35 23.77 1.81
CA LEU A 135 4.84 25.08 1.36
C LEU A 135 5.03 26.17 2.41
N ARG A 136 4.82 25.85 3.69
CA ARG A 136 5.03 26.81 4.79
C ARG A 136 6.51 27.14 5.00
N LEU A 137 7.39 26.15 4.90
CA LEU A 137 8.84 26.36 4.99
C LEU A 137 9.34 27.23 3.82
N ALA A 138 8.91 26.92 2.60
CA ALA A 138 9.25 27.73 1.42
C ALA A 138 8.76 29.18 1.56
N GLY A 139 7.57 29.39 2.11
CA GLY A 139 7.02 30.73 2.38
C GLY A 139 7.70 31.48 3.53
N SER A 140 8.29 30.77 4.49
CA SER A 140 9.02 31.39 5.62
C SER A 140 10.46 31.81 5.31
N GLY A 141 10.98 31.42 4.13
CA GLY A 141 12.37 31.69 3.73
C GLY A 141 13.44 30.91 4.51
N VAL A 142 13.05 29.96 5.33
CA VAL A 142 13.96 29.07 6.08
C VAL A 142 14.35 27.91 5.19
N SER A 143 15.66 27.71 4.96
CA SER A 143 16.11 26.57 4.18
C SER A 143 16.05 25.28 5.02
N PRO A 144 15.75 24.12 4.39
CA PRO A 144 15.73 22.83 5.09
C PRO A 144 17.05 22.47 5.79
N GLU A 145 18.17 23.04 5.35
CA GLU A 145 19.51 22.83 5.90
C GLU A 145 19.73 23.52 7.27
N GLU A 146 18.91 24.52 7.61
CA GLU A 146 18.98 25.21 8.92
C GLU A 146 18.23 24.45 10.04
N LEU A 147 17.50 23.40 9.70
CA LEU A 147 16.70 22.61 10.65
C LEU A 147 17.30 21.22 10.96
N ALA A 148 18.44 20.86 10.37
CA ALA A 148 19.17 19.63 10.63
C ALA A 148 20.32 19.85 11.59
#